data_3b65dadfbba299bd46472d32a2227d11
#
_entry.id   3b65dadfbba299bd46472d32a2227d11
#
_cell.length_a   1.000
_cell.length_b   1.000
_cell.length_c   1.000
_cell.angle_alpha   90.00
_cell.angle_beta   90.00
_cell.angle_gamma   90.00
#
_symmetry.space_group_name_H-M   'P 1'
#
loop_
_entity.id
_entity.type
_entity.pdbx_description
1 polymer ?
#
loop_
_entity_poly.entity_id
_entity_poly.type
_entity_poly.pdbx_seq_one_letter_code
_entity_poly.pdbx_strand_id
1 'polypeptide(L)'
;MRFDVLTLFPDMFPGYLSQSLLNKAIEQQLVEVAVHDIRRWAKDKHQSVDDRPFGGGPGMVIKVEPVVECIEDVVPLDARPATVALMTPQGRRLDQTIVEELAQ
;
A
#
# COMPACT_ATOMS: atom_id res chain seq x y z
N MET A 1 -6.44 -14.85 3.31
CA MET A 1 -5.55 -13.73 3.64
C MET A 1 -5.85 -12.58 2.70
N ARG A 2 -5.95 -11.39 3.23
CA ARG A 2 -6.24 -10.18 2.45
C ARG A 2 -5.05 -9.23 2.47
N PHE A 3 -4.73 -8.68 1.32
CA PHE A 3 -3.73 -7.63 1.15
C PHE A 3 -4.39 -6.38 0.58
N ASP A 4 -4.18 -5.26 1.24
CA ASP A 4 -4.57 -3.96 0.74
C ASP A 4 -3.29 -3.20 0.37
N VAL A 5 -3.14 -2.90 -0.92
CA VAL A 5 -1.98 -2.21 -1.46
C VAL A 5 -2.33 -0.74 -1.65
N LEU A 6 -1.68 0.14 -0.91
CA LEU A 6 -1.86 1.58 -1.01
C LEU A 6 -0.71 2.13 -1.87
N THR A 7 -1.04 2.71 -3.01
CA THR A 7 -0.03 3.08 -4.00
C THR A 7 -0.41 4.35 -4.74
N LEU A 8 0.61 5.04 -5.27
CA LEU A 8 0.42 6.16 -6.19
C LEU A 8 0.29 5.69 -7.64
N PHE A 9 0.57 4.41 -7.91
CA PHE A 9 0.62 3.84 -9.25
C PHE A 9 -0.22 2.55 -9.33
N PRO A 10 -1.55 2.64 -9.19
CA PRO A 10 -2.38 1.44 -9.14
C PRO A 10 -2.34 0.61 -10.41
N ASP A 11 -2.09 1.22 -11.56
CA ASP A 11 -2.07 0.53 -12.85
C ASP A 11 -0.87 -0.39 -13.04
N MET A 12 0.12 -0.33 -12.14
CA MET A 12 1.26 -1.24 -12.19
C MET A 12 0.92 -2.66 -11.71
N PHE A 13 -0.20 -2.84 -11.03
CA PHE A 13 -0.52 -4.09 -10.34
C PHE A 13 -1.34 -5.10 -11.14
N PRO A 14 -2.34 -4.70 -11.97
CA PRO A 14 -3.23 -5.69 -12.61
C PRO A 14 -2.51 -6.74 -13.44
N GLY A 15 -1.52 -6.35 -14.22
CA GLY A 15 -0.74 -7.28 -15.03
C GLY A 15 0.02 -8.31 -14.20
N TYR A 16 0.57 -7.87 -13.07
CA TYR A 16 1.29 -8.74 -12.15
C TYR A 16 0.36 -9.72 -11.44
N LEU A 17 -0.78 -9.24 -10.98
CA LEU A 17 -1.76 -10.03 -10.24
C LEU A 17 -2.47 -11.07 -11.12
N SER A 18 -2.45 -10.90 -12.44
CA SER A 18 -3.09 -11.81 -13.38
C SER A 18 -2.20 -12.95 -13.85
N GLN A 19 -1.01 -13.12 -13.27
CA GLN A 19 -0.01 -14.07 -13.76
C GLN A 19 0.24 -15.24 -12.79
N SER A 20 0.43 -16.42 -13.37
CA SER A 20 1.05 -17.60 -12.75
C SER A 20 0.39 -18.02 -11.42
N LEU A 21 1.21 -18.39 -10.43
CA LEU A 21 0.74 -18.90 -9.13
C LEU A 21 -0.05 -17.87 -8.34
N LEU A 22 0.30 -16.59 -8.44
CA LEU A 22 -0.44 -15.53 -7.75
C LEU A 22 -1.87 -15.43 -8.27
N ASN A 23 -2.04 -15.48 -9.59
CA ASN A 23 -3.37 -15.47 -10.19
C ASN A 23 -4.19 -16.69 -9.75
N LYS A 24 -3.57 -17.87 -9.71
CA LYS A 24 -4.25 -19.08 -9.23
C LYS A 24 -4.71 -18.96 -7.79
N ALA A 25 -3.87 -18.39 -6.92
CA ALA A 25 -4.23 -18.19 -5.52
C ALA A 25 -5.43 -17.24 -5.38
N ILE A 26 -5.48 -16.18 -6.19
CA ILE A 26 -6.58 -15.23 -6.20
C ILE A 26 -7.86 -15.89 -6.71
N GLU A 27 -7.80 -16.64 -7.81
CA GLU A 27 -8.95 -17.34 -8.37
C GLU A 27 -9.53 -18.38 -7.42
N GLN A 28 -8.69 -19.06 -6.66
CA GLN A 28 -9.11 -20.04 -5.67
C GLN A 28 -9.53 -19.42 -4.34
N GLN A 29 -9.54 -18.09 -4.25
CA GLN A 29 -9.93 -17.35 -3.05
C GLN A 29 -9.04 -17.61 -1.83
N LEU A 30 -7.81 -18.07 -2.05
CA LEU A 30 -6.82 -18.22 -0.99
C LEU A 30 -6.23 -16.86 -0.57
N VAL A 31 -6.19 -15.93 -1.52
CA VAL A 31 -5.65 -14.58 -1.34
C VAL A 31 -6.60 -13.59 -1.98
N GLU A 32 -6.88 -12.51 -1.28
CA GLU A 32 -7.62 -11.37 -1.81
C GLU A 32 -6.67 -10.17 -1.85
N VAL A 33 -6.57 -9.49 -2.99
CA VAL A 33 -5.72 -8.31 -3.15
C VAL A 33 -6.56 -7.15 -3.64
N ALA A 34 -6.60 -6.08 -2.87
CA ALA A 34 -7.25 -4.84 -3.25
C ALA A 34 -6.19 -3.75 -3.43
N VAL A 35 -6.21 -3.06 -4.54
CA VAL A 35 -5.27 -1.98 -4.86
C VAL A 35 -5.99 -0.65 -4.70
N HIS A 36 -5.42 0.25 -3.89
CA HIS A 36 -6.00 1.55 -3.57
C HIS A 36 -5.11 2.66 -4.09
N ASP A 37 -5.70 3.59 -4.82
CA ASP A 37 -5.00 4.79 -5.30
C ASP A 37 -5.07 5.87 -4.21
N ILE A 38 -3.92 6.16 -3.59
CA ILE A 38 -3.83 7.15 -2.50
C ILE A 38 -4.33 8.53 -2.94
N ARG A 39 -4.23 8.86 -4.23
CA ARG A 39 -4.69 10.14 -4.75
C ARG A 39 -6.18 10.40 -4.54
N ARG A 40 -6.98 9.36 -4.37
CA ARG A 40 -8.41 9.49 -4.10
C ARG A 40 -8.72 10.16 -2.76
N TRP A 41 -7.75 10.18 -1.85
CA TRP A 41 -7.87 10.84 -0.54
C TRP A 41 -7.25 12.23 -0.52
N ALA A 42 -6.69 12.69 -1.63
CA ALA A 42 -6.22 14.05 -1.76
C ALA A 42 -7.40 15.01 -1.93
N LYS A 43 -7.42 16.11 -1.17
CA LYS A 43 -8.57 17.02 -1.10
C LYS A 43 -8.47 18.18 -2.07
N ASP A 44 -7.29 18.43 -2.63
CA ASP A 44 -7.09 19.54 -3.56
C ASP A 44 -7.52 19.17 -4.99
N LYS A 45 -7.69 20.19 -5.82
CA LYS A 45 -8.15 20.06 -7.20
C LYS A 45 -7.23 19.17 -8.03
N HIS A 46 -5.94 19.19 -7.77
CA HIS A 46 -4.93 18.45 -8.51
C HIS A 46 -4.62 17.07 -7.92
N GLN A 47 -5.32 16.68 -6.86
CA GLN A 47 -5.07 15.41 -6.15
C GLN A 47 -3.61 15.26 -5.78
N SER A 48 -3.05 16.31 -5.19
CA SER A 48 -1.65 16.41 -4.84
C SER A 48 -1.32 15.51 -3.65
N VAL A 49 -0.33 14.65 -3.80
CA VAL A 49 0.12 13.73 -2.74
C VAL A 49 1.58 13.96 -2.36
N ASP A 50 2.23 14.91 -3.01
CA ASP A 50 3.64 15.23 -2.79
C ASP A 50 3.78 16.59 -2.12
N ASP A 51 4.82 16.76 -1.33
CA ASP A 51 5.18 18.00 -0.69
C ASP A 51 6.70 18.19 -0.72
N ARG A 52 7.15 19.40 -0.38
CA ARG A 52 8.58 19.70 -0.32
C ARG A 52 9.19 19.08 0.93
N PRO A 53 10.45 18.59 0.87
CA PRO A 53 11.13 18.12 2.06
C PRO A 53 11.29 19.21 3.12
N PHE A 54 11.23 18.84 4.39
CA PHE A 54 11.51 19.75 5.49
C PHE A 54 12.94 20.29 5.38
N GLY A 55 13.09 21.59 5.56
CA GLY A 55 14.40 22.23 5.47
C GLY A 55 14.91 22.46 4.05
N GLY A 56 14.09 22.14 3.04
CA GLY A 56 14.49 22.21 1.63
C GLY A 56 15.26 20.98 1.20
N GLY A 57 15.85 21.02 0.04
CA GLY A 57 16.57 19.90 -0.55
C GLY A 57 15.90 19.40 -1.81
N PRO A 58 16.55 18.47 -2.56
CA PRO A 58 16.01 17.93 -3.80
C PRO A 58 14.91 16.91 -3.52
N GLY A 59 14.03 16.75 -4.49
CA GLY A 59 12.97 15.75 -4.46
C GLY A 59 11.71 16.23 -3.77
N MET A 60 10.77 15.31 -3.63
CA MET A 60 9.47 15.53 -3.01
C MET A 60 9.21 14.43 -1.99
N VAL A 61 8.42 14.74 -0.99
CA VAL A 61 7.96 13.76 0.00
C VAL A 61 6.45 13.57 -0.14
N ILE A 62 5.95 12.39 0.24
CA ILE A 62 4.52 12.10 0.21
C ILE A 62 3.85 12.85 1.36
N LYS A 63 2.72 13.51 1.07
CA LYS A 63 1.92 14.18 2.09
C LYS A 63 1.34 13.17 3.08
N VAL A 64 1.33 13.54 4.35
CA VAL A 64 0.83 12.69 5.43
C VAL A 64 -0.68 12.47 5.32
N GLU A 65 -1.44 13.52 5.07
CA GLU A 65 -2.90 13.50 5.14
C GLU A 65 -3.55 12.46 4.20
N PRO A 66 -3.23 12.42 2.90
CA PRO A 66 -3.84 11.42 2.03
C PRO A 66 -3.51 9.99 2.43
N VAL A 67 -2.28 9.74 2.88
CA VAL A 67 -1.84 8.40 3.30
C VAL A 67 -2.59 7.96 4.56
N VAL A 68 -2.68 8.82 5.57
CA VAL A 68 -3.37 8.51 6.82
C VAL A 68 -4.86 8.28 6.57
N GLU A 69 -5.51 9.14 5.80
CA GLU A 69 -6.92 8.98 5.48
C GLU A 69 -7.19 7.69 4.70
N CYS A 70 -6.32 7.34 3.78
CA CYS A 70 -6.41 6.09 3.04
C CYS A 70 -6.32 4.88 3.98
N ILE A 71 -5.35 4.87 4.89
CA ILE A 71 -5.19 3.79 5.86
C ILE A 71 -6.42 3.67 6.75
N GLU A 72 -6.93 4.78 7.26
CA GLU A 72 -8.09 4.79 8.15
C GLU A 72 -9.37 4.29 7.47
N ASP A 73 -9.53 4.58 6.18
CA ASP A 73 -10.68 4.10 5.41
C ASP A 73 -10.57 2.61 5.08
N VAL A 74 -9.37 2.16 4.76
CA VAL A 74 -9.11 0.74 4.40
C VAL A 74 -9.15 -0.15 5.64
N VAL A 75 -8.62 0.33 6.77
CA VAL A 75 -8.58 -0.41 8.04
C VAL A 75 -9.22 0.46 9.13
N PRO A 76 -10.56 0.47 9.24
CA PRO A 76 -11.23 1.22 10.30
C PRO A 76 -10.76 0.80 11.69
N LEU A 77 -10.78 1.74 12.63
CA LEU A 77 -10.27 1.51 13.99
C LEU A 77 -10.99 0.37 14.74
N ASP A 78 -12.24 0.10 14.37
CA ASP A 78 -13.05 -0.96 14.97
C ASP A 78 -12.91 -2.31 14.23
N ALA A 79 -12.12 -2.36 13.17
CA ALA A 79 -11.88 -3.59 12.41
C ALA A 79 -10.87 -4.49 13.12
N ARG A 80 -10.72 -5.72 12.58
CA ARG A 80 -9.70 -6.66 13.06
C ARG A 80 -8.31 -6.02 12.94
N PRO A 81 -7.40 -6.33 13.88
CA PRO A 81 -6.03 -5.86 13.77
C PRO A 81 -5.40 -6.23 12.42
N ALA A 82 -4.71 -5.28 11.83
CA ALA A 82 -3.99 -5.49 10.59
C ALA A 82 -2.55 -5.00 10.74
N THR A 83 -1.63 -5.65 10.04
CA THR A 83 -0.24 -5.20 9.98
C THR A 83 -0.10 -4.18 8.88
N VAL A 84 0.45 -3.02 9.20
CA VAL A 84 0.77 -1.98 8.22
C VAL A 84 2.27 -2.05 7.94
N ALA A 85 2.61 -2.30 6.67
CA ALA A 85 4.01 -2.39 6.25
C ALA A 85 4.33 -1.23 5.30
N LEU A 86 5.37 -0.48 5.63
CA LEU A 86 5.88 0.57 4.76
C LEU A 86 7.04 0.00 3.93
N MET A 87 6.86 -0.01 2.62
CA MET A 87 7.88 -0.50 1.69
C MET A 87 8.89 0.61 1.42
N THR A 88 10.09 0.46 1.95
CA THR A 88 11.13 1.47 1.86
C THR A 88 12.52 0.83 1.80
N PRO A 89 13.49 1.42 1.08
CA PRO A 89 14.87 0.94 1.09
C PRO A 89 15.53 0.96 2.47
N GLN A 90 15.01 1.77 3.41
CA GLN A 90 15.55 1.89 4.77
C GLN A 90 15.03 0.80 5.71
N GLY A 91 14.05 0.03 5.27
CA GLY A 91 13.49 -1.05 6.08
C GLY A 91 14.37 -2.29 6.13
N ARG A 92 13.94 -3.27 6.91
CA ARG A 92 14.60 -4.58 6.93
C ARG A 92 14.42 -5.25 5.56
N ARG A 93 15.46 -5.91 5.09
CA ARG A 93 15.37 -6.69 3.85
C ARG A 93 14.33 -7.80 4.03
N LEU A 94 13.41 -7.91 3.06
CA LEU A 94 12.43 -8.98 3.06
C LEU A 94 13.13 -10.33 2.81
N ASP A 95 12.99 -11.24 3.75
CA ASP A 95 13.51 -12.59 3.65
C ASP A 95 12.42 -13.60 4.07
N GLN A 96 12.74 -14.88 4.03
CA GLN A 96 11.77 -15.92 4.34
C GLN A 96 11.26 -15.84 5.78
N THR A 97 12.11 -15.45 6.72
CA THR A 97 11.72 -15.29 8.12
C THR A 97 10.66 -14.20 8.29
N ILE A 98 10.85 -13.05 7.64
CA ILE A 98 9.87 -11.96 7.70
C ILE A 98 8.58 -12.35 7.01
N VAL A 99 8.65 -13.05 5.87
CA VAL A 99 7.47 -13.55 5.16
C VAL A 99 6.64 -14.47 6.07
N GLU A 100 7.28 -15.38 6.79
CA GLU A 100 6.60 -16.28 7.71
C GLU A 100 5.96 -15.53 8.88
N GLU A 101 6.62 -14.51 9.41
CA GLU A 101 6.06 -13.66 10.46
C GLU A 101 4.79 -12.94 9.98
N LEU A 102 4.82 -12.39 8.76
CA LEU A 102 3.68 -11.67 8.21
C LEU A 102 2.51 -12.60 7.85
N ALA A 103 2.78 -13.87 7.59
CA ALA A 103 1.76 -14.85 7.22
C ALA A 103 0.95 -15.37 8.41
N GLN A 104 1.34 -15.04 9.62
CA GLN A 104 0.64 -15.49 10.84
C GLN A 104 -0.58 -14.59 11.19
#